data_9efae028b9d4527116b7e33842797f72
#
_entry.id   9efae028b9d4527116b7e33842797f72
#
_cell.length_a   1.000
_cell.length_b   1.000
_cell.length_c   1.000
_cell.angle_alpha   90.00
_cell.angle_beta   90.00
_cell.angle_gamma   90.00
#
_symmetry.space_group_name_H-M   'P 1'
#
loop_
_entity.id
_entity.type
_entity.pdbx_description
1 polymer ?
#
loop_
_entity_poly.entity_id
_entity_poly.type
_entity_poly.pdbx_seq_one_letter_code
_entity_poly.pdbx_strand_id
1 'polypeptide(L)'
;MFVSGTDWFLPSPVDRRTVLKGLGSAVLGLLGSTYGADAAESASAPGASESQETVYVFNVGSKDVTLIDADNRRVRETRPLGASVRWLSNEQTYWDGRRIWTYDFPNDQVQAIAIDPKQVAITRTITGLGKGPGHSLVVLPDKKKAAINVAGDNLIAFLDLEAGQVESTVKTGAFP
;
A
#
# COMPACT_ATOMS: atom_id res chain seq x y z
N MET A 1 -33.62 9.67 20.07
CA MET A 1 -32.67 9.93 21.16
C MET A 1 -31.29 10.04 20.51
N PHE A 2 -30.86 11.27 20.25
CA PHE A 2 -29.59 11.55 19.59
C PHE A 2 -28.48 11.51 20.64
N VAL A 3 -27.46 10.68 20.45
CA VAL A 3 -26.22 10.76 21.22
C VAL A 3 -25.19 11.48 20.33
N SER A 4 -24.99 12.74 20.64
CA SER A 4 -23.87 13.55 20.16
C SER A 4 -22.63 13.10 20.96
N GLY A 5 -21.63 12.62 20.29
CA GLY A 5 -20.33 12.28 20.84
C GLY A 5 -19.27 12.50 19.80
N THR A 6 -18.96 13.77 19.59
CA THR A 6 -17.76 14.24 18.89
C THR A 6 -16.60 14.10 19.85
N ASP A 7 -15.61 13.28 19.50
CA ASP A 7 -14.19 13.49 19.77
C ASP A 7 -13.40 12.32 19.16
N TRP A 8 -13.32 12.32 17.84
CA TRP A 8 -12.26 11.59 17.17
C TRP A 8 -11.12 12.56 16.94
N PHE A 9 -10.15 12.55 17.85
CA PHE A 9 -8.88 13.23 17.66
C PHE A 9 -8.20 12.67 16.40
N LEU A 10 -8.29 13.40 15.33
CA LEU A 10 -7.39 13.24 14.20
C LEU A 10 -6.01 13.73 14.66
N PRO A 11 -4.96 12.92 14.59
CA PRO A 11 -3.60 13.45 14.70
C PRO A 11 -3.41 14.46 13.56
N SER A 12 -2.72 15.54 13.89
CA SER A 12 -2.37 16.63 12.98
C SER A 12 -1.93 16.11 11.61
N PRO A 13 -2.20 16.84 10.53
CA PRO A 13 -1.76 16.43 9.21
C PRO A 13 -0.23 16.26 9.22
N VAL A 14 0.21 15.02 9.16
CA VAL A 14 1.63 14.69 8.94
C VAL A 14 1.96 15.25 7.57
N ASP A 15 2.93 16.18 7.55
CA ASP A 15 3.44 16.75 6.31
C ASP A 15 3.82 15.59 5.36
N ARG A 16 3.16 15.54 4.22
CA ARG A 16 3.33 14.49 3.20
C ARG A 16 4.78 14.36 2.70
N ARG A 17 5.63 15.34 3.03
CA ARG A 17 7.06 15.36 2.71
C ARG A 17 7.93 14.58 3.70
N THR A 18 7.42 14.26 4.89
CA THR A 18 8.23 13.62 5.95
C THR A 18 8.24 12.10 5.88
N VAL A 19 7.31 11.47 5.20
CA VAL A 19 7.20 9.99 5.12
C VAL A 19 8.27 9.35 4.23
N LEU A 20 8.98 10.13 3.41
CA LEU A 20 9.99 9.61 2.46
C LEU A 20 11.44 9.94 2.82
N LYS A 21 11.71 10.59 3.95
CA LYS A 21 13.09 11.02 4.32
C LYS A 21 13.80 10.18 5.39
N GLY A 22 13.33 9.01 5.67
CA GLY A 22 13.88 8.17 6.74
C GLY A 22 14.75 7.01 6.29
N LEU A 23 15.82 7.20 5.53
CA LEU A 23 16.95 6.26 5.44
C LEU A 23 18.12 6.95 4.71
N GLY A 24 18.93 7.68 5.46
CA GLY A 24 20.16 8.29 4.94
C GLY A 24 21.15 8.59 6.06
N SER A 25 21.91 7.61 6.41
CA SER A 25 23.30 7.57 6.89
C SER A 25 23.89 8.82 7.56
N ALA A 26 24.18 8.68 8.85
CA ALA A 26 25.21 9.44 9.53
C ALA A 26 26.57 8.75 9.33
N VAL A 27 27.53 9.42 8.72
CA VAL A 27 28.94 9.11 8.84
C VAL A 27 29.66 10.39 9.24
N LEU A 28 30.13 10.42 10.48
CA LEU A 28 31.10 11.39 10.97
C LEU A 28 32.49 10.92 10.55
N GLY A 29 33.28 11.79 9.95
CA GLY A 29 34.68 11.59 9.71
C GLY A 29 35.47 12.86 9.95
N LEU A 30 36.36 12.80 10.94
CA LEU A 30 37.24 13.87 11.41
C LEU A 30 38.47 14.11 10.52
N LEU A 31 38.79 15.38 10.35
CA LEU A 31 40.11 16.08 10.31
C LEU A 31 41.34 15.43 9.70
N GLY A 32 41.97 16.18 8.80
CA GLY A 32 43.35 16.05 8.45
C GLY A 32 43.78 16.95 7.29
N SER A 33 44.41 18.08 7.62
CA SER A 33 45.02 18.98 6.67
C SER A 33 46.25 18.36 5.99
N THR A 34 46.44 18.58 4.68
CA THR A 34 47.71 19.04 4.13
C THR A 34 47.57 19.39 2.65
N TYR A 35 48.33 20.39 2.25
CA TYR A 35 48.48 20.98 0.92
C TYR A 35 48.96 19.98 -0.13
N GLY A 36 48.45 20.11 -1.37
CA GLY A 36 48.95 19.48 -2.56
C GLY A 36 47.99 19.76 -3.73
N ALA A 37 48.36 20.76 -4.57
CA ALA A 37 47.67 20.98 -5.82
C ALA A 37 48.11 19.92 -6.83
N ASP A 38 47.15 19.10 -7.27
CA ASP A 38 47.23 18.42 -8.54
C ASP A 38 45.80 18.16 -9.03
N ALA A 39 45.63 18.37 -10.34
CA ALA A 39 44.39 18.24 -11.03
C ALA A 39 43.86 16.82 -10.93
N ALA A 40 42.93 16.60 -10.01
CA ALA A 40 42.17 15.34 -9.91
C ALA A 40 40.88 15.50 -10.72
N GLU A 41 40.88 14.79 -11.81
CA GLU A 41 39.74 14.33 -12.58
C GLU A 41 38.53 14.10 -11.67
N SER A 42 37.47 14.88 -11.88
CA SER A 42 36.21 14.76 -11.15
C SER A 42 35.62 13.39 -11.44
N ALA A 43 36.02 12.42 -10.64
CA ALA A 43 35.25 11.19 -10.52
C ALA A 43 33.91 11.53 -9.91
N SER A 44 32.88 11.63 -10.75
CA SER A 44 31.48 11.71 -10.32
C SER A 44 31.26 10.56 -9.36
N ALA A 45 30.98 10.88 -8.09
CA ALA A 45 30.49 9.90 -7.14
C ALA A 45 29.29 9.17 -7.76
N PRO A 46 29.21 7.84 -7.63
CA PRO A 46 28.03 7.12 -8.11
C PRO A 46 26.82 7.74 -7.45
N GLY A 47 26.00 8.40 -8.28
CA GLY A 47 24.84 9.15 -7.82
C GLY A 47 24.01 8.28 -6.92
N ALA A 48 23.76 8.75 -5.72
CA ALA A 48 22.70 8.22 -4.89
C ALA A 48 21.47 8.14 -5.79
N SER A 49 20.96 6.95 -6.00
CA SER A 49 19.73 6.73 -6.74
C SER A 49 18.65 7.54 -6.03
N GLU A 50 18.35 8.72 -6.54
CA GLU A 50 17.20 9.48 -6.09
C GLU A 50 16.02 8.53 -6.16
N SER A 51 15.33 8.35 -5.04
CA SER A 51 14.16 7.47 -4.96
C SER A 51 13.10 8.08 -5.87
N GLN A 52 13.06 7.61 -7.09
CA GLN A 52 12.14 8.09 -8.11
C GLN A 52 10.71 7.82 -7.65
N GLU A 53 9.95 8.88 -7.42
CA GLU A 53 8.57 8.78 -6.97
C GLU A 53 7.72 8.09 -8.05
N THR A 54 7.00 7.05 -7.65
CA THR A 54 6.22 6.23 -8.59
C THR A 54 4.75 6.24 -8.20
N VAL A 55 3.90 6.58 -9.17
CA VAL A 55 2.45 6.45 -9.06
C VAL A 55 2.02 5.11 -9.66
N TYR A 56 1.24 4.35 -8.90
CA TYR A 56 0.65 3.08 -9.34
C TYR A 56 -0.80 3.31 -9.72
N VAL A 57 -1.15 3.04 -10.98
CA VAL A 57 -2.53 3.11 -11.47
C VAL A 57 -3.01 1.70 -11.74
N PHE A 58 -3.94 1.22 -10.92
CA PHE A 58 -4.54 -0.09 -11.08
C PHE A 58 -5.69 -0.03 -12.09
N ASN A 59 -5.52 -0.69 -13.21
CA ASN A 59 -6.48 -0.70 -14.31
C ASN A 59 -7.43 -1.90 -14.15
N VAL A 60 -8.60 -1.64 -13.62
CA VAL A 60 -9.59 -2.68 -13.29
C VAL A 60 -10.03 -3.48 -14.51
N GLY A 61 -10.22 -2.83 -15.64
CA GLY A 61 -10.72 -3.47 -16.87
C GLY A 61 -9.69 -4.40 -17.51
N SER A 62 -8.44 -3.98 -17.60
CA SER A 62 -7.33 -4.76 -18.20
C SER A 62 -6.62 -5.67 -17.20
N LYS A 63 -6.88 -5.51 -15.89
CA LYS A 63 -6.26 -6.28 -14.81
C LYS A 63 -4.74 -6.15 -14.78
N ASP A 64 -4.26 -4.94 -15.01
CA ASP A 64 -2.86 -4.58 -15.01
C ASP A 64 -2.58 -3.35 -14.14
N VAL A 65 -1.32 -2.99 -14.00
CA VAL A 65 -0.86 -1.81 -13.27
C VAL A 65 0.01 -0.97 -14.19
N THR A 66 -0.36 0.30 -14.35
CA THR A 66 0.48 1.29 -15.03
C THR A 66 1.34 2.02 -14.00
N LEU A 67 2.65 2.00 -14.19
CA LEU A 67 3.61 2.71 -13.37
C LEU A 67 3.95 4.04 -14.05
N ILE A 68 3.78 5.12 -13.30
CA ILE A 68 4.05 6.48 -13.78
C ILE A 68 5.21 7.05 -12.96
N ASP A 69 6.19 7.59 -13.67
CA ASP A 69 7.22 8.43 -13.11
C ASP A 69 6.59 9.78 -12.73
N ALA A 70 6.49 10.04 -11.42
CA ALA A 70 5.82 11.24 -10.93
C ALA A 70 6.61 12.51 -11.25
N ASP A 71 7.95 12.43 -11.24
CA ASP A 71 8.83 13.58 -11.48
C ASP A 71 8.77 14.02 -12.94
N ASN A 72 8.82 13.06 -13.86
CA ASN A 72 8.80 13.30 -15.30
C ASN A 72 7.40 13.25 -15.92
N ARG A 73 6.37 12.91 -15.15
CA ARG A 73 4.97 12.82 -15.57
C ARG A 73 4.75 11.94 -16.79
N ARG A 74 5.43 10.79 -16.84
CA ARG A 74 5.37 9.88 -17.99
C ARG A 74 5.13 8.45 -17.54
N VAL A 75 4.44 7.68 -18.37
CA VAL A 75 4.29 6.24 -18.18
C VAL A 75 5.67 5.59 -18.33
N ARG A 76 6.06 4.80 -17.34
CA ARG A 76 7.29 3.98 -17.39
C ARG A 76 7.01 2.64 -18.04
N GLU A 77 5.96 1.98 -17.57
CA GLU A 77 5.56 0.66 -18.05
C GLU A 77 4.14 0.32 -17.59
N THR A 78 3.55 -0.69 -18.20
CA THR A 78 2.32 -1.34 -17.73
C THR A 78 2.60 -2.82 -17.58
N ARG A 79 2.25 -3.39 -16.41
CA ARG A 79 2.50 -4.80 -16.07
C ARG A 79 1.20 -5.54 -15.80
N PRO A 80 1.01 -6.76 -16.33
CA PRO A 80 -0.12 -7.60 -15.96
C PRO A 80 -0.12 -7.90 -14.47
N LEU A 81 -1.27 -7.78 -13.81
CA LEU A 81 -1.44 -8.16 -12.42
C LEU A 81 -2.30 -9.42 -12.27
N GLY A 82 -3.22 -9.64 -13.20
CA GLY A 82 -4.10 -10.82 -13.20
C GLY A 82 -5.32 -10.68 -12.28
N ALA A 83 -5.50 -9.55 -11.60
CA ALA A 83 -6.65 -9.29 -10.75
C ALA A 83 -7.23 -7.89 -11.01
N SER A 84 -8.54 -7.76 -10.84
CA SER A 84 -9.24 -6.48 -10.90
C SER A 84 -9.17 -5.81 -9.55
N VAL A 85 -8.08 -5.08 -9.27
CA VAL A 85 -7.92 -4.34 -8.01
C VAL A 85 -9.03 -3.32 -7.87
N ARG A 86 -9.83 -3.48 -6.84
CA ARG A 86 -10.96 -2.61 -6.54
C ARG A 86 -10.62 -1.75 -5.34
N TRP A 87 -11.04 -0.52 -5.37
CA TRP A 87 -11.01 0.45 -4.26
C TRP A 87 -9.84 0.32 -3.29
N LEU A 88 -8.83 1.11 -3.52
CA LEU A 88 -7.87 1.45 -2.48
C LEU A 88 -8.45 2.63 -1.70
N SER A 89 -8.46 2.53 -0.39
CA SER A 89 -8.84 3.64 0.48
C SER A 89 -7.95 4.86 0.21
N ASN A 90 -8.51 6.06 0.31
CA ASN A 90 -7.73 7.30 0.23
C ASN A 90 -6.79 7.50 1.42
N GLU A 91 -6.98 6.71 2.48
CA GLU A 91 -6.14 6.68 3.66
C GLU A 91 -5.16 5.52 3.56
N GLN A 92 -4.05 5.55 4.28
CA GLN A 92 -3.04 4.49 4.25
C GLN A 92 -3.50 3.18 4.93
N THR A 93 -4.81 2.95 5.00
CA THR A 93 -5.42 1.79 5.65
C THR A 93 -5.31 0.51 4.83
N TYR A 94 -4.77 0.57 3.63
CA TYR A 94 -4.47 -0.58 2.79
C TYR A 94 -3.01 -1.07 2.91
N TRP A 95 -2.18 -0.41 3.74
CA TRP A 95 -0.75 -0.68 3.83
C TRP A 95 -0.38 -1.36 5.16
N ASP A 96 0.20 -2.56 5.09
CA ASP A 96 0.65 -3.31 6.27
C ASP A 96 2.09 -2.99 6.68
N GLY A 97 2.75 -2.04 6.03
CA GLY A 97 4.17 -1.73 6.20
C GLY A 97 5.08 -2.39 5.16
N ARG A 98 4.56 -3.34 4.39
CA ARG A 98 5.31 -4.09 3.38
C ARG A 98 4.53 -4.30 2.08
N ARG A 99 3.22 -4.52 2.15
CA ARG A 99 2.35 -4.89 1.02
C ARG A 99 1.13 -3.99 0.97
N ILE A 100 0.63 -3.79 -0.23
CA ILE A 100 -0.67 -3.18 -0.47
C ILE A 100 -1.73 -4.27 -0.40
N TRP A 101 -2.70 -4.12 0.51
CA TRP A 101 -3.84 -5.01 0.63
C TRP A 101 -5.06 -4.40 -0.03
N THR A 102 -5.71 -5.18 -0.86
CA THR A 102 -6.93 -4.82 -1.57
C THR A 102 -7.78 -6.07 -1.77
N TYR A 103 -8.80 -5.98 -2.58
CA TYR A 103 -9.67 -7.12 -2.86
C TYR A 103 -10.05 -7.18 -4.34
N ASP A 104 -10.47 -8.36 -4.74
CA ASP A 104 -11.12 -8.69 -6.01
C ASP A 104 -12.30 -9.63 -5.71
N PHE A 105 -13.20 -9.84 -6.67
CA PHE A 105 -14.28 -10.82 -6.51
C PHE A 105 -14.55 -11.59 -7.81
N PRO A 106 -13.60 -12.43 -8.23
CA PRO A 106 -13.79 -13.30 -9.36
C PRO A 106 -14.93 -14.30 -9.07
N ASN A 107 -15.77 -14.55 -10.10
CA ASN A 107 -16.89 -15.48 -9.98
C ASN A 107 -17.79 -15.23 -8.76
N ASP A 108 -18.03 -13.96 -8.46
CA ASP A 108 -18.84 -13.52 -7.32
C ASP A 108 -18.34 -13.98 -5.93
N GLN A 109 -17.06 -14.33 -5.82
CA GLN A 109 -16.42 -14.69 -4.55
C GLN A 109 -15.39 -13.62 -4.15
N VAL A 110 -15.59 -13.01 -2.98
CA VAL A 110 -14.64 -12.03 -2.46
C VAL A 110 -13.34 -12.71 -2.06
N GLN A 111 -12.24 -12.14 -2.49
CA GLN A 111 -10.90 -12.52 -2.07
C GLN A 111 -10.07 -11.29 -1.71
N ALA A 112 -9.29 -11.37 -0.64
CA ALA A 112 -8.29 -10.35 -0.34
C ALA A 112 -6.98 -10.70 -1.03
N ILE A 113 -6.32 -9.69 -1.61
CA ILE A 113 -5.05 -9.83 -2.31
C ILE A 113 -4.00 -8.89 -1.74
N ALA A 114 -2.78 -9.41 -1.59
CA ALA A 114 -1.61 -8.63 -1.19
C ALA A 114 -0.68 -8.44 -2.38
N ILE A 115 -0.33 -7.21 -2.65
CA ILE A 115 0.55 -6.81 -3.75
C ILE A 115 1.87 -6.30 -3.17
N ASP A 116 2.98 -6.86 -3.64
CA ASP A 116 4.31 -6.30 -3.41
C ASP A 116 4.51 -5.14 -4.39
N PRO A 117 4.64 -3.89 -3.91
CA PRO A 117 4.79 -2.73 -4.79
C PRO A 117 6.13 -2.70 -5.53
N LYS A 118 7.17 -3.36 -5.02
CA LYS A 118 8.48 -3.41 -5.68
C LYS A 118 8.48 -4.35 -6.88
N GLN A 119 7.82 -5.50 -6.73
CA GLN A 119 7.70 -6.50 -7.79
C GLN A 119 6.48 -6.26 -8.69
N VAL A 120 5.53 -5.44 -8.24
CA VAL A 120 4.21 -5.24 -8.87
C VAL A 120 3.53 -6.58 -9.13
N ALA A 121 3.49 -7.41 -8.11
CA ALA A 121 3.00 -8.78 -8.19
C ALA A 121 2.11 -9.13 -6.99
N ILE A 122 1.10 -9.95 -7.21
CA ILE A 122 0.32 -10.54 -6.13
C ILE A 122 1.19 -11.58 -5.42
N THR A 123 1.40 -11.37 -4.13
CA THR A 123 2.22 -12.25 -3.28
C THR A 123 1.41 -13.13 -2.36
N ARG A 124 0.13 -12.79 -2.16
CA ARG A 124 -0.80 -13.58 -1.35
C ARG A 124 -2.24 -13.33 -1.77
N THR A 125 -3.05 -14.37 -1.66
CA THR A 125 -4.51 -14.31 -1.83
C THR A 125 -5.15 -15.04 -0.66
N ILE A 126 -6.15 -14.41 -0.01
CA ILE A 126 -7.00 -15.01 1.01
C ILE A 126 -8.37 -15.19 0.39
N THR A 127 -8.84 -16.42 0.35
CA THR A 127 -10.14 -16.82 -0.22
C THR A 127 -11.12 -17.25 0.86
N GLY A 128 -12.35 -17.58 0.46
CA GLY A 128 -13.38 -18.07 1.40
C GLY A 128 -13.99 -16.95 2.26
N LEU A 129 -13.92 -15.71 1.82
CA LEU A 129 -14.48 -14.58 2.55
C LEU A 129 -16.01 -14.52 2.45
N GLY A 130 -16.57 -14.98 1.33
CA GLY A 130 -18.01 -14.96 1.06
C GLY A 130 -18.34 -14.40 -0.33
N LYS A 131 -19.63 -14.18 -0.59
CA LYS A 131 -20.13 -13.71 -1.88
C LYS A 131 -19.98 -12.20 -2.03
N GLY A 132 -19.62 -11.77 -3.24
CA GLY A 132 -19.46 -10.37 -3.59
C GLY A 132 -20.76 -9.60 -3.80
N PRO A 133 -20.66 -8.30 -3.99
CA PRO A 133 -19.38 -7.58 -4.02
C PRO A 133 -18.76 -7.42 -2.63
N GLY A 134 -17.43 -7.31 -2.58
CA GLY A 134 -16.74 -6.64 -1.48
C GLY A 134 -16.82 -5.13 -1.70
N HIS A 135 -16.65 -4.34 -0.66
CA HIS A 135 -16.70 -2.89 -0.84
C HIS A 135 -15.45 -2.16 -0.34
N SER A 136 -14.88 -2.57 0.77
CA SER A 136 -13.65 -1.97 1.27
C SER A 136 -12.86 -2.96 2.11
N LEU A 137 -11.54 -2.82 2.08
CA LEU A 137 -10.62 -3.56 2.94
C LEU A 137 -9.79 -2.55 3.71
N VAL A 138 -9.69 -2.74 5.01
CA VAL A 138 -8.95 -1.87 5.93
C VAL A 138 -7.96 -2.71 6.72
N VAL A 139 -6.67 -2.42 6.59
CA VAL A 139 -5.62 -2.98 7.45
C VAL A 139 -5.70 -2.31 8.81
N LEU A 140 -5.81 -3.09 9.87
CA LEU A 140 -5.93 -2.58 11.23
C LEU A 140 -4.61 -1.95 11.73
N PRO A 141 -4.65 -1.12 12.78
CA PRO A 141 -3.47 -0.40 13.26
C PRO A 141 -2.29 -1.27 13.64
N ASP A 142 -2.53 -2.52 14.06
CA ASP A 142 -1.50 -3.50 14.40
C ASP A 142 -0.71 -4.01 13.17
N LYS A 143 -1.18 -3.69 11.95
CA LYS A 143 -0.61 -4.13 10.67
C LYS A 143 -0.58 -5.65 10.45
N LYS A 144 -1.21 -6.42 11.33
CA LYS A 144 -1.28 -7.88 11.29
C LYS A 144 -2.65 -8.40 10.87
N LYS A 145 -3.67 -7.59 11.06
CA LYS A 145 -5.06 -7.94 10.75
C LYS A 145 -5.66 -6.95 9.76
N ALA A 146 -6.70 -7.39 9.08
CA ALA A 146 -7.54 -6.53 8.26
C ALA A 146 -9.02 -6.87 8.46
N ALA A 147 -9.87 -5.94 8.14
CA ALA A 147 -11.31 -6.13 8.04
C ALA A 147 -11.76 -5.84 6.61
N ILE A 148 -12.67 -6.66 6.09
CA ILE A 148 -13.27 -6.46 4.78
C ILE A 148 -14.77 -6.69 4.86
N ASN A 149 -15.55 -5.80 4.28
CA ASN A 149 -16.98 -6.01 4.14
C ASN A 149 -17.29 -6.89 2.92
N VAL A 150 -18.18 -7.85 3.14
CA VAL A 150 -18.66 -8.82 2.16
C VAL A 150 -20.15 -8.60 2.00
N ALA A 151 -20.50 -7.72 1.07
CA ALA A 151 -21.85 -7.20 0.97
C ALA A 151 -22.87 -8.25 0.51
N GLY A 152 -22.48 -9.21 -0.34
CA GLY A 152 -23.36 -10.28 -0.79
C GLY A 152 -23.82 -11.22 0.32
N ASP A 153 -23.00 -11.39 1.35
CA ASP A 153 -23.35 -12.21 2.52
C ASP A 153 -23.70 -11.40 3.79
N ASN A 154 -23.73 -10.07 3.69
CA ASN A 154 -24.04 -9.16 4.80
C ASN A 154 -23.17 -9.41 6.03
N LEU A 155 -21.85 -9.40 5.84
CA LEU A 155 -20.89 -9.63 6.92
C LEU A 155 -19.63 -8.79 6.77
N ILE A 156 -18.90 -8.67 7.87
CA ILE A 156 -17.50 -8.26 7.90
C ILE A 156 -16.65 -9.49 8.17
N ALA A 157 -15.65 -9.74 7.36
CA ALA A 157 -14.63 -10.75 7.58
C ALA A 157 -13.38 -10.10 8.19
N PHE A 158 -12.87 -10.69 9.28
CA PHE A 158 -11.58 -10.34 9.86
C PHE A 158 -10.53 -11.33 9.38
N LEU A 159 -9.41 -10.78 8.95
CA LEU A 159 -8.32 -11.53 8.31
C LEU A 159 -7.07 -11.48 9.18
N ASP A 160 -6.41 -12.62 9.33
CA ASP A 160 -5.03 -12.69 9.77
C ASP A 160 -4.14 -12.57 8.55
N LEU A 161 -3.43 -11.45 8.43
CA LEU A 161 -2.59 -11.15 7.28
C LEU A 161 -1.27 -11.94 7.27
N GLU A 162 -0.83 -12.38 8.46
CA GLU A 162 0.39 -13.16 8.60
C GLU A 162 0.12 -14.65 8.31
N ALA A 163 -0.92 -15.21 8.90
CA ALA A 163 -1.37 -16.57 8.59
C ALA A 163 -1.97 -16.68 7.18
N GLY A 164 -2.56 -15.60 6.67
CA GLY A 164 -3.16 -15.58 5.34
C GLY A 164 -4.52 -16.29 5.28
N GLN A 165 -5.34 -16.09 6.28
CA GLN A 165 -6.62 -16.77 6.43
C GLN A 165 -7.69 -15.87 7.04
N VAL A 166 -8.95 -16.29 6.91
CA VAL A 166 -10.07 -15.69 7.64
C VAL A 166 -9.97 -16.10 9.11
N GLU A 167 -9.91 -15.12 10.01
CA GLU A 167 -9.88 -15.36 11.45
C GLU A 167 -11.29 -15.51 12.01
N SER A 168 -12.18 -14.62 11.61
CA SER A 168 -13.58 -14.62 12.07
C SER A 168 -14.48 -13.82 11.14
N THR A 169 -15.79 -13.96 11.31
CA THR A 169 -16.79 -13.17 10.60
C THR A 169 -17.84 -12.63 11.55
N VAL A 170 -18.37 -11.46 11.24
CA VAL A 170 -19.46 -10.84 12.01
C VAL A 170 -20.59 -10.47 11.06
N LYS A 171 -21.79 -10.93 11.35
CA LYS A 171 -22.98 -10.54 10.58
C LYS A 171 -23.31 -9.07 10.82
N THR A 172 -23.76 -8.42 9.79
CA THR A 172 -24.16 -7.00 9.78
C THR A 172 -25.59 -6.84 9.28
N GLY A 173 -26.06 -5.61 9.17
CA GLY A 173 -27.24 -5.27 8.40
C GLY A 173 -26.99 -5.45 6.89
N ALA A 174 -28.04 -5.27 6.10
CA ALA A 174 -27.96 -5.43 4.66
C ALA A 174 -26.98 -4.42 4.04
N PHE A 175 -26.12 -4.91 3.17
CA PHE A 175 -25.17 -4.14 2.39
C PHE A 175 -24.23 -3.26 3.25
N PRO A 176 -23.36 -3.86 4.09
CA PRO A 176 -22.45 -3.13 4.97
C PRO A 176 -21.41 -2.31 4.19
#